data_871d46d5a47a12c09f2a831d84cd6e70
#
_entry.id   871d46d5a47a12c09f2a831d84cd6e70
#
_cell.length_a   1.000
_cell.length_b   1.000
_cell.length_c   1.000
_cell.angle_alpha   90.00
_cell.angle_beta   90.00
_cell.angle_gamma   90.00
#
_symmetry.space_group_name_H-M   'P 1'
#
loop_
_entity.id
_entity.type
_entity.pdbx_description
1 polymer ?
#
loop_
_entity_poly.entity_id
_entity_poly.type
_entity_poly.pdbx_seq_one_letter_code
_entity_poly.pdbx_strand_id
1 'polypeptide(L)'
;MASAFFHEDDYCQVEVLPSTARGYCLAEMGRIDEFADAHQDGAGWTAMYVRGESPQPLASLGITLEELGAAVAPLVTRFAEVLTGYSSYREPCPSVAGWGLDGGEALFVGVSTGGVVGPVWLTLRGVPAERVGLWYRVLRSLPRAAELLVADWSAGVVVSLADESALAAYLSGG
;
A
#
# COMPACT_ATOMS: atom_id res chain seq x y z
N MET A 1 -23.84 2.46 4.84
CA MET A 1 -22.69 2.63 3.90
C MET A 1 -21.49 2.00 4.58
N ALA A 2 -20.66 1.25 3.85
CA ALA A 2 -19.50 0.56 4.43
C ALA A 2 -18.41 1.56 4.84
N SER A 3 -17.79 1.33 6.00
CA SER A 3 -16.59 2.02 6.45
C SER A 3 -15.40 1.07 6.37
N ALA A 4 -14.20 1.61 6.13
CA ALA A 4 -12.94 0.87 6.23
C ALA A 4 -12.15 1.32 7.44
N PHE A 5 -11.30 0.44 7.94
CA PHE A 5 -10.36 0.73 9.01
C PHE A 5 -8.97 0.24 8.60
N PHE A 6 -7.96 1.05 8.85
CA PHE A 6 -6.58 0.60 8.85
C PHE A 6 -5.93 0.89 10.20
N HIS A 7 -5.12 -0.05 10.67
CA HIS A 7 -4.31 0.15 11.86
C HIS A 7 -3.16 1.11 11.51
N GLU A 8 -2.77 2.00 12.42
CA GLU A 8 -1.69 2.95 12.15
C GLU A 8 -0.38 2.26 11.77
N ASP A 9 -0.10 1.08 12.34
CA ASP A 9 1.07 0.28 11.97
C ASP A 9 1.00 -0.28 10.52
N ASP A 10 -0.19 -0.34 9.91
CA ASP A 10 -0.36 -0.80 8.53
C ASP A 10 -0.17 0.35 7.51
N TYR A 11 -0.06 1.59 7.98
CA TYR A 11 0.15 2.75 7.11
C TYR A 11 1.42 2.58 6.28
N CYS A 12 1.25 2.56 4.96
CA CYS A 12 2.35 2.40 3.98
C CYS A 12 3.24 1.17 4.18
N GLN A 13 2.75 0.07 4.82
CA GLN A 13 3.51 -1.18 4.91
C GLN A 13 3.54 -1.93 3.57
N VAL A 14 2.46 -1.86 2.80
CA VAL A 14 2.43 -2.30 1.40
C VAL A 14 2.08 -1.08 0.56
N GLU A 15 3.08 -0.45 -0.03
CA GLU A 15 2.98 0.87 -0.65
C GLU A 15 3.10 0.80 -2.16
N VAL A 16 2.31 1.62 -2.87
CA VAL A 16 2.44 1.80 -4.32
C VAL A 16 3.31 3.02 -4.59
N LEU A 17 4.38 2.82 -5.34
CA LEU A 17 5.38 3.85 -5.67
C LEU A 17 5.65 3.89 -7.18
N PRO A 18 6.22 4.99 -7.70
CA PRO A 18 6.75 5.02 -9.05
C PRO A 18 7.84 3.96 -9.25
N SER A 19 7.90 3.33 -10.42
CA SER A 19 8.92 2.33 -10.75
C SER A 19 10.35 2.87 -10.64
N THR A 20 10.53 4.19 -10.79
CA THR A 20 11.79 4.89 -10.58
C THR A 20 12.29 4.83 -9.11
N ALA A 21 11.40 4.56 -8.16
CA ALA A 21 11.75 4.39 -6.75
C ALA A 21 12.36 3.01 -6.43
N ARG A 22 12.42 2.07 -7.39
CA ARG A 22 12.89 0.70 -7.15
C ARG A 22 14.26 0.63 -6.45
N GLY A 23 15.21 1.43 -6.93
CA GLY A 23 16.56 1.45 -6.33
C GLY A 23 16.56 1.91 -4.87
N TYR A 24 15.76 2.93 -4.57
CA TYR A 24 15.52 3.38 -3.20
C TYR A 24 14.91 2.27 -2.34
N CYS A 25 13.84 1.63 -2.83
CA CYS A 25 13.16 0.57 -2.08
C CYS A 25 14.12 -0.57 -1.70
N LEU A 26 14.88 -1.08 -2.65
CA LEU A 26 15.83 -2.17 -2.40
C LEU A 26 16.94 -1.77 -1.43
N ALA A 27 17.47 -0.56 -1.55
CA ALA A 27 18.49 -0.05 -0.63
C ALA A 27 17.93 0.14 0.79
N GLU A 28 16.70 0.61 0.91
CA GLU A 28 16.04 0.84 2.20
C GLU A 28 15.68 -0.49 2.88
N MET A 29 15.20 -1.49 2.13
CA MET A 29 14.98 -2.84 2.64
C MET A 29 16.25 -3.43 3.22
N GLY A 30 17.39 -3.29 2.52
CA GLY A 30 18.68 -3.73 3.04
C GLY A 30 19.07 -3.04 4.36
N ARG A 31 18.79 -1.74 4.51
CA ARG A 31 19.04 -1.02 5.78
C ARG A 31 18.11 -1.49 6.91
N ILE A 32 16.86 -1.82 6.59
CA ILE A 32 15.90 -2.38 7.56
C ILE A 32 16.41 -3.72 8.07
N ASP A 33 16.87 -4.60 7.18
CA ASP A 33 17.42 -5.92 7.54
C ASP A 33 18.68 -5.78 8.40
N GLU A 34 19.63 -4.94 7.99
CA GLU A 34 20.86 -4.65 8.76
C GLU A 34 20.54 -4.10 10.16
N PHE A 35 19.55 -3.20 10.24
CA PHE A 35 19.08 -2.66 11.51
C PHE A 35 18.43 -3.73 12.38
N ALA A 36 17.60 -4.58 11.79
CA ALA A 36 16.93 -5.67 12.46
C ALA A 36 17.97 -6.62 13.09
N ASP A 37 18.97 -7.05 12.32
CA ASP A 37 20.04 -7.93 12.78
C ASP A 37 20.85 -7.32 13.94
N ALA A 38 21.05 -6.00 13.92
CA ALA A 38 21.83 -5.31 14.95
C ALA A 38 21.05 -5.01 16.25
N HIS A 39 19.69 -4.98 16.19
CA HIS A 39 18.85 -4.52 17.28
C HIS A 39 17.80 -5.53 17.74
N GLN A 40 17.88 -6.77 17.30
CA GLN A 40 17.08 -7.87 17.81
C GLN A 40 17.94 -8.70 18.79
N ASP A 41 17.47 -8.84 20.03
CA ASP A 41 18.01 -9.78 20.99
C ASP A 41 16.98 -10.88 21.30
N GLY A 42 17.35 -11.85 22.11
CA GLY A 42 16.44 -12.97 22.46
C GLY A 42 15.17 -12.55 23.25
N ALA A 43 15.07 -11.29 23.65
CA ALA A 43 13.94 -10.73 24.40
C ALA A 43 13.05 -9.82 23.51
N GLY A 44 13.51 -9.45 22.32
CA GLY A 44 12.76 -8.61 21.38
C GLY A 44 13.61 -7.53 20.70
N TRP A 45 12.96 -6.41 20.38
CA TRP A 45 13.60 -5.27 19.70
C TRP A 45 14.16 -4.28 20.74
N THR A 46 15.42 -3.92 20.57
CA THR A 46 16.12 -2.93 21.44
C THR A 46 16.02 -1.50 20.92
N ALA A 47 15.63 -1.32 19.67
CA ALA A 47 15.42 -0.01 19.04
C ALA A 47 14.35 -0.09 17.95
N MET A 48 13.89 1.08 17.47
CA MET A 48 12.90 1.20 16.38
C MET A 48 13.56 1.85 15.16
N TYR A 49 13.34 1.26 13.98
CA TYR A 49 13.71 1.85 12.71
C TYR A 49 12.57 2.71 12.17
N VAL A 50 12.88 3.94 11.80
CA VAL A 50 11.92 4.81 11.12
C VAL A 50 12.39 5.02 9.69
N ARG A 51 11.62 4.47 8.75
CA ARG A 51 11.88 4.60 7.32
C ARG A 51 11.68 6.05 6.87
N GLY A 52 12.63 6.55 6.07
CA GLY A 52 12.51 7.86 5.42
C GLY A 52 11.45 7.86 4.30
N GLU A 53 11.01 9.03 3.90
CA GLU A 53 10.13 9.17 2.74
C GLU A 53 10.89 8.85 1.44
N SER A 54 10.15 8.30 0.45
CA SER A 54 10.72 8.07 -0.87
C SER A 54 11.10 9.40 -1.53
N PRO A 55 12.31 9.51 -2.10
CA PRO A 55 12.71 10.68 -2.89
C PRO A 55 11.90 10.82 -4.19
N GLN A 56 11.21 9.77 -4.60
CA GLN A 56 10.26 9.78 -5.73
C GLN A 56 8.85 9.42 -5.21
N PRO A 57 8.12 10.37 -4.61
CA PRO A 57 6.78 10.12 -4.12
C PRO A 57 5.81 9.91 -5.28
N LEU A 58 4.75 9.13 -5.05
CA LEU A 58 3.71 8.89 -6.05
C LEU A 58 3.07 10.19 -6.56
N ALA A 59 2.97 11.20 -5.71
CA ALA A 59 2.45 12.53 -6.07
C ALA A 59 3.20 13.18 -7.25
N SER A 60 4.47 12.82 -7.50
CA SER A 60 5.25 13.32 -8.64
C SER A 60 4.67 12.92 -10.00
N LEU A 61 3.85 11.88 -10.04
CA LEU A 61 3.17 11.44 -11.26
C LEU A 61 1.91 12.25 -11.59
N GLY A 62 1.44 13.10 -10.67
CA GLY A 62 0.28 13.97 -10.89
C GLY A 62 -1.05 13.23 -11.04
N ILE A 63 -1.15 11.97 -10.59
CA ILE A 63 -2.38 11.19 -10.61
C ILE A 63 -3.40 11.86 -9.69
N THR A 64 -4.62 12.07 -10.18
CA THR A 64 -5.69 12.63 -9.37
C THR A 64 -6.51 11.55 -8.68
N LEU A 65 -7.15 11.91 -7.58
CA LEU A 65 -8.08 11.02 -6.86
C LEU A 65 -9.26 10.59 -7.75
N GLU A 66 -9.71 11.48 -8.63
CA GLU A 66 -10.78 11.20 -9.58
C GLU A 66 -10.37 10.14 -10.59
N GLU A 67 -9.18 10.28 -11.20
CA GLU A 67 -8.65 9.29 -12.16
C GLU A 67 -8.47 7.92 -11.51
N LEU A 68 -7.87 7.90 -10.30
CA LEU A 68 -7.68 6.65 -9.56
C LEU A 68 -9.03 6.03 -9.21
N GLY A 69 -9.95 6.81 -8.64
CA GLY A 69 -11.27 6.34 -8.27
C GLY A 69 -12.07 5.79 -9.46
N ALA A 70 -12.05 6.48 -10.60
CA ALA A 70 -12.70 6.01 -11.83
C ALA A 70 -12.11 4.68 -12.33
N ALA A 71 -10.81 4.51 -12.21
CA ALA A 71 -10.11 3.29 -12.66
C ALA A 71 -10.46 2.06 -11.81
N VAL A 72 -10.61 2.21 -10.49
CA VAL A 72 -10.88 1.07 -9.58
C VAL A 72 -12.36 0.83 -9.33
N ALA A 73 -13.24 1.81 -9.54
CA ALA A 73 -14.68 1.73 -9.25
C ALA A 73 -15.42 0.53 -9.91
N PRO A 74 -15.03 0.05 -11.12
CA PRO A 74 -15.66 -1.14 -11.69
C PRO A 74 -15.35 -2.44 -10.95
N LEU A 75 -14.33 -2.45 -10.09
CA LEU A 75 -13.79 -3.65 -9.45
C LEU A 75 -14.06 -3.69 -7.95
N VAL A 76 -14.01 -2.54 -7.28
CA VAL A 76 -14.13 -2.41 -5.82
C VAL A 76 -15.01 -1.22 -5.44
N THR A 77 -15.61 -1.28 -4.26
CA THR A 77 -16.52 -0.23 -3.77
C THR A 77 -15.75 0.82 -3.00
N ARG A 78 -16.09 2.10 -3.21
CA ARG A 78 -15.59 3.20 -2.38
C ARG A 78 -16.27 3.15 -1.01
N PHE A 79 -15.48 3.25 0.04
CA PHE A 79 -15.98 3.40 1.40
C PHE A 79 -16.51 4.83 1.63
N ALA A 80 -17.56 4.93 2.42
CA ALA A 80 -18.13 6.23 2.79
C ALA A 80 -17.25 6.97 3.80
N GLU A 81 -16.55 6.21 4.63
CA GLU A 81 -15.66 6.72 5.67
C GLU A 81 -14.47 5.80 5.83
N VAL A 82 -13.32 6.40 6.11
CA VAL A 82 -12.10 5.69 6.49
C VAL A 82 -11.78 6.03 7.94
N LEU A 83 -11.52 5.00 8.73
CA LEU A 83 -11.13 5.12 10.13
C LEU A 83 -9.68 4.66 10.30
N THR A 84 -8.97 5.23 11.26
CA THR A 84 -7.64 4.79 11.68
C THR A 84 -7.56 4.71 13.21
N GLY A 85 -6.47 4.18 13.75
CA GLY A 85 -6.19 4.12 15.17
C GLY A 85 -5.51 2.85 15.63
N TYR A 86 -5.46 2.66 16.94
CA TYR A 86 -4.84 1.52 17.60
C TYR A 86 -5.85 0.69 18.40
N SER A 87 -5.73 -0.62 18.34
CA SER A 87 -6.55 -1.54 19.13
C SER A 87 -8.05 -1.27 19.01
N SER A 88 -8.70 -0.84 20.09
CA SER A 88 -10.13 -0.49 20.11
C SER A 88 -10.42 0.98 19.83
N TYR A 89 -9.40 1.84 19.83
CA TYR A 89 -9.54 3.25 19.50
C TYR A 89 -9.63 3.43 17.99
N ARG A 90 -10.65 4.14 17.54
CA ARG A 90 -10.88 4.44 16.12
C ARG A 90 -11.34 5.87 15.96
N GLU A 91 -10.74 6.58 15.01
CA GLU A 91 -11.13 7.93 14.65
C GLU A 91 -11.25 8.10 13.13
N PRO A 92 -12.10 9.02 12.66
CA PRO A 92 -12.20 9.36 11.25
C PRO A 92 -10.89 9.89 10.69
N CYS A 93 -10.54 9.45 9.48
CA CYS A 93 -9.37 9.93 8.74
C CYS A 93 -9.80 10.58 7.42
N PRO A 94 -10.29 11.85 7.45
CA PRO A 94 -10.90 12.51 6.29
C PRO A 94 -9.91 12.82 5.15
N SER A 95 -8.61 12.81 5.44
CA SER A 95 -7.56 12.98 4.44
C SER A 95 -7.24 11.71 3.64
N VAL A 96 -7.94 10.60 3.94
CA VAL A 96 -7.75 9.32 3.28
C VAL A 96 -9.06 8.89 2.63
N ALA A 97 -8.98 8.51 1.36
CA ALA A 97 -10.04 7.78 0.66
C ALA A 97 -9.71 6.29 0.61
N GLY A 98 -10.73 5.43 0.55
CA GLY A 98 -10.52 3.99 0.50
C GLY A 98 -11.49 3.28 -0.43
N TRP A 99 -11.03 2.18 -1.03
CA TRP A 99 -11.82 1.26 -1.84
C TRP A 99 -11.50 -0.18 -1.46
N GLY A 100 -12.48 -1.02 -1.49
CA GLY A 100 -12.29 -2.44 -1.16
C GLY A 100 -13.55 -3.26 -1.24
N LEU A 101 -13.49 -4.43 -0.58
CA LEU A 101 -14.60 -5.35 -0.40
C LEU A 101 -14.92 -5.49 1.09
N ASP A 102 -16.14 -5.96 1.37
CA ASP A 102 -16.46 -6.41 2.72
C ASP A 102 -15.56 -7.61 3.08
N GLY A 103 -14.68 -7.43 4.09
CA GLY A 103 -13.77 -8.51 4.50
C GLY A 103 -12.33 -8.11 4.81
N GLY A 104 -12.00 -6.84 4.73
CA GLY A 104 -10.75 -6.30 5.27
C GLY A 104 -9.67 -5.95 4.25
N GLU A 105 -9.73 -6.45 3.01
CA GLU A 105 -8.78 -6.00 1.99
C GLU A 105 -9.20 -4.66 1.43
N ALA A 106 -8.28 -3.73 1.40
CA ALA A 106 -8.53 -2.37 0.94
C ALA A 106 -7.31 -1.71 0.28
N LEU A 107 -7.62 -0.80 -0.64
CA LEU A 107 -6.71 0.20 -1.19
C LEU A 107 -7.02 1.53 -0.51
N PHE A 108 -6.04 2.13 0.10
CA PHE A 108 -6.12 3.45 0.73
C PHE A 108 -5.30 4.48 -0.03
N VAL A 109 -5.79 5.70 -0.05
CA VAL A 109 -5.20 6.79 -0.81
C VAL A 109 -5.20 8.05 0.06
N GLY A 110 -4.02 8.54 0.40
CA GLY A 110 -3.86 9.85 0.99
C GLY A 110 -4.15 10.93 -0.06
N VAL A 111 -4.92 11.93 0.30
CA VAL A 111 -5.32 13.02 -0.60
C VAL A 111 -4.61 14.29 -0.19
N SER A 112 -3.80 14.85 -1.09
CA SER A 112 -3.15 16.13 -0.90
C SER A 112 -4.06 17.30 -1.26
N THR A 113 -3.67 18.49 -0.84
CA THR A 113 -4.33 19.74 -1.26
C THR A 113 -4.29 19.83 -2.79
N GLY A 114 -5.48 20.03 -3.42
CA GLY A 114 -5.60 20.07 -4.88
C GLY A 114 -6.02 18.74 -5.53
N GLY A 115 -6.32 17.70 -4.74
CA GLY A 115 -6.88 16.45 -5.25
C GLY A 115 -5.87 15.52 -5.90
N VAL A 116 -4.58 15.82 -5.81
CA VAL A 116 -3.51 14.92 -6.25
C VAL A 116 -3.35 13.80 -5.23
N VAL A 117 -3.18 12.58 -5.73
CA VAL A 117 -2.94 11.39 -4.92
C VAL A 117 -1.57 11.54 -4.22
N GLY A 118 -1.57 11.41 -2.89
CA GLY A 118 -0.38 11.30 -2.06
C GLY A 118 0.08 9.84 -1.94
N PRO A 119 0.34 9.33 -0.74
CA PRO A 119 0.67 7.93 -0.56
C PRO A 119 -0.52 7.04 -0.90
N VAL A 120 -0.24 5.90 -1.54
CA VAL A 120 -1.20 4.82 -1.80
C VAL A 120 -0.68 3.57 -1.15
N TRP A 121 -1.50 2.93 -0.33
CA TRP A 121 -1.12 1.68 0.32
C TRP A 121 -2.28 0.69 0.34
N LEU A 122 -1.94 -0.54 0.65
CA LEU A 122 -2.84 -1.68 0.59
C LEU A 122 -2.84 -2.41 1.94
N THR A 123 -4.00 -2.90 2.33
CA THR A 123 -4.12 -3.93 3.36
C THR A 123 -4.55 -5.23 2.67
N LEU A 124 -3.59 -6.09 2.36
CA LEU A 124 -3.80 -7.33 1.62
C LEU A 124 -3.47 -8.58 2.46
N ARG A 125 -3.48 -8.46 3.79
CA ARG A 125 -3.15 -9.58 4.68
C ARG A 125 -4.13 -10.73 4.47
N GLY A 126 -3.60 -11.87 4.01
CA GLY A 126 -4.38 -13.09 3.86
C GLY A 126 -5.45 -13.00 2.77
N VAL A 127 -5.12 -12.40 1.63
CA VAL A 127 -6.04 -12.36 0.49
C VAL A 127 -6.50 -13.79 0.16
N PRO A 128 -7.80 -14.10 0.25
CA PRO A 128 -8.30 -15.41 -0.12
C PRO A 128 -8.01 -15.72 -1.59
N ALA A 129 -7.71 -16.96 -1.91
CA ALA A 129 -7.31 -17.38 -3.26
C ALA A 129 -8.30 -16.93 -4.35
N GLU A 130 -9.60 -16.94 -4.03
CA GLU A 130 -10.67 -16.50 -4.93
C GLU A 130 -10.65 -14.98 -5.21
N ARG A 131 -9.97 -14.18 -4.37
CA ARG A 131 -9.85 -12.72 -4.51
C ARG A 131 -8.54 -12.26 -5.13
N VAL A 132 -7.55 -13.14 -5.26
CA VAL A 132 -6.25 -12.83 -5.88
C VAL A 132 -6.43 -12.21 -7.28
N GLY A 133 -7.26 -12.83 -8.12
CA GLY A 133 -7.53 -12.33 -9.46
C GLY A 133 -8.24 -10.96 -9.48
N LEU A 134 -9.00 -10.62 -8.45
CA LEU A 134 -9.60 -9.31 -8.32
C LEU A 134 -8.54 -8.25 -7.98
N TRP A 135 -7.72 -8.49 -6.96
CA TRP A 135 -6.67 -7.56 -6.55
C TRP A 135 -5.60 -7.38 -7.62
N TYR A 136 -5.29 -8.44 -8.38
CA TYR A 136 -4.48 -8.33 -9.59
C TYR A 136 -5.06 -7.30 -10.56
N ARG A 137 -6.36 -7.39 -10.87
CA ARG A 137 -7.03 -6.44 -11.78
C ARG A 137 -7.09 -5.02 -11.19
N VAL A 138 -7.33 -4.88 -9.89
CA VAL A 138 -7.33 -3.57 -9.21
C VAL A 138 -5.97 -2.89 -9.39
N LEU A 139 -4.88 -3.57 -9.09
CA LEU A 139 -3.53 -3.00 -9.22
C LEU A 139 -3.18 -2.68 -10.67
N ARG A 140 -3.57 -3.55 -11.61
CA ARG A 140 -3.34 -3.32 -13.04
C ARG A 140 -4.22 -2.22 -13.63
N SER A 141 -5.35 -1.88 -13.01
CA SER A 141 -6.23 -0.79 -13.43
C SER A 141 -5.77 0.58 -12.94
N LEU A 142 -4.83 0.66 -12.01
CA LEU A 142 -4.33 1.96 -11.52
C LEU A 142 -3.83 2.82 -12.67
N PRO A 143 -4.08 4.14 -12.65
CA PRO A 143 -3.54 5.04 -13.66
C PRO A 143 -2.02 4.89 -13.75
N ARG A 144 -1.50 4.78 -14.98
CA ARG A 144 -0.06 4.58 -15.24
C ARG A 144 0.54 3.32 -14.60
N ALA A 145 -0.25 2.24 -14.43
CA ALA A 145 0.17 1.00 -13.76
C ALA A 145 1.53 0.46 -14.26
N ALA A 146 1.85 0.60 -15.55
CA ALA A 146 3.13 0.17 -16.10
C ALA A 146 4.35 0.94 -15.55
N GLU A 147 4.13 2.11 -14.95
CA GLU A 147 5.14 2.95 -14.32
C GLU A 147 5.15 2.83 -12.79
N LEU A 148 4.41 1.86 -12.24
CA LEU A 148 4.25 1.67 -10.80
C LEU A 148 4.87 0.36 -10.34
N LEU A 149 5.17 0.32 -9.04
CA LEU A 149 5.55 -0.89 -8.31
C LEU A 149 4.80 -0.95 -6.97
N VAL A 150 4.74 -2.15 -6.41
CA VAL A 150 4.39 -2.39 -5.00
C VAL A 150 5.68 -2.66 -4.24
N ALA A 151 5.86 -1.96 -3.13
CA ALA A 151 6.88 -2.23 -2.12
C ALA A 151 6.19 -2.78 -0.87
N ASP A 152 6.42 -4.04 -0.58
CA ASP A 152 5.99 -4.68 0.67
C ASP A 152 7.17 -4.65 1.64
N TRP A 153 7.14 -3.68 2.54
CA TRP A 153 8.23 -3.43 3.48
C TRP A 153 8.35 -4.52 4.55
N SER A 154 7.24 -5.17 4.89
CA SER A 154 7.21 -6.25 5.87
C SER A 154 7.74 -7.57 5.31
N ALA A 155 7.55 -7.81 4.01
CA ALA A 155 8.04 -9.00 3.31
C ALA A 155 9.41 -8.77 2.64
N GLY A 156 9.91 -7.54 2.58
CA GLY A 156 11.16 -7.20 1.88
C GLY A 156 11.06 -7.41 0.36
N VAL A 157 9.88 -7.16 -0.23
CA VAL A 157 9.60 -7.49 -1.63
C VAL A 157 9.24 -6.25 -2.43
N VAL A 158 9.79 -6.13 -3.65
CA VAL A 158 9.45 -5.09 -4.62
C VAL A 158 8.97 -5.71 -5.92
N VAL A 159 7.72 -5.45 -6.29
CA VAL A 159 7.08 -6.02 -7.48
C VAL A 159 6.66 -4.92 -8.44
N SER A 160 7.12 -4.98 -9.70
CA SER A 160 6.63 -4.08 -10.75
C SER A 160 5.20 -4.45 -11.15
N LEU A 161 4.32 -3.46 -11.26
CA LEU A 161 2.98 -3.70 -11.80
C LEU A 161 2.99 -4.00 -13.32
N ALA A 162 4.10 -3.76 -14.02
CA ALA A 162 4.28 -4.16 -15.40
C ALA A 162 4.63 -5.65 -15.55
N ASP A 163 5.16 -6.28 -14.49
CA ASP A 163 5.49 -7.72 -14.49
C ASP A 163 4.29 -8.54 -13.99
N GLU A 164 3.51 -9.03 -14.93
CA GLU A 164 2.28 -9.77 -14.64
C GLU A 164 2.53 -11.06 -13.86
N SER A 165 3.61 -11.75 -14.16
CA SER A 165 3.97 -13.02 -13.52
C SER A 165 4.39 -12.79 -12.06
N ALA A 166 5.27 -11.82 -11.84
CA ALA A 166 5.74 -11.47 -10.50
C ALA A 166 4.59 -10.94 -9.62
N LEU A 167 3.70 -10.10 -10.19
CA LEU A 167 2.54 -9.58 -9.46
C LEU A 167 1.56 -10.70 -9.07
N ALA A 168 1.28 -11.63 -9.99
CA ALA A 168 0.40 -12.76 -9.70
C ALA A 168 0.99 -13.68 -8.62
N ALA A 169 2.28 -13.96 -8.68
CA ALA A 169 3.00 -14.75 -7.67
C ALA A 169 2.92 -14.06 -6.29
N TYR A 170 3.26 -12.78 -6.21
CA TYR A 170 3.20 -11.99 -4.97
C TYR A 170 1.81 -12.06 -4.31
N LEU A 171 0.75 -11.80 -5.08
CA LEU A 171 -0.61 -11.81 -4.55
C LEU A 171 -1.09 -13.21 -4.11
N SER A 172 -0.49 -14.25 -4.64
CA SER A 172 -0.79 -15.65 -4.28
C SER A 172 -0.03 -16.13 -3.03
N GLY A 173 0.81 -15.28 -2.43
CA GLY A 173 1.63 -15.65 -1.27
C GLY A 173 2.85 -16.48 -1.63
N GLY A 174 3.33 -16.36 -2.88
CA GLY A 174 4.52 -17.03 -3.41
C GLY A 174 5.83 -16.42 -2.95
#